data_f0aa94a36d729a99fa0b2397a442525a
#
_entry.id   f0aa94a36d729a99fa0b2397a442525a
#
_cell.length_a   1.000
_cell.length_b   1.000
_cell.length_c   1.000
_cell.angle_alpha   90.00
_cell.angle_beta   90.00
_cell.angle_gamma   90.00
#
_symmetry.space_group_name_H-M   'P 1'
#
loop_
_entity.id
_entity.type
_entity.pdbx_description
1 polymer ?
#
loop_
_entity_poly.entity_id
_entity_poly.type
_entity_poly.pdbx_seq_one_letter_code
_entity_poly.pdbx_strand_id
1 'polypeptide(L)'
;MAKIVDEPVLLRYETIDGKQVPVYSAKVETTVTNTKTGHEYSSHEEVDADIANPATDTKEEDIRRDVHVIAPNLFSGAATGDE
;
A
#
# COMPACT_ATOMS: atom_id res chain seq x y z
N MET A 1 3.82 -15.93 3.01
CA MET A 1 4.36 -14.61 2.72
C MET A 1 3.29 -13.57 2.98
N ALA A 2 3.59 -12.62 3.83
CA ALA A 2 2.62 -11.61 4.23
C ALA A 2 2.69 -10.40 3.28
N LYS A 3 1.53 -9.89 2.90
CA LYS A 3 1.44 -8.70 2.09
C LYS A 3 0.53 -7.70 2.77
N ILE A 4 0.95 -6.45 2.76
CA ILE A 4 0.15 -5.36 3.28
C ILE A 4 -0.50 -4.69 2.08
N VAL A 5 -1.83 -4.69 2.07
CA VAL A 5 -2.59 -4.12 0.96
C VAL A 5 -3.22 -2.81 1.42
N ASP A 6 -2.85 -1.73 0.77
CA ASP A 6 -3.42 -0.42 1.04
C ASP A 6 -4.50 -0.14 0.01
N GLU A 7 -5.72 0.05 0.49
CA GLU A 7 -6.88 0.24 -0.37
C GLU A 7 -6.88 1.62 -1.02
N PRO A 8 -7.43 1.74 -2.23
CA PRO A 8 -7.51 3.04 -2.88
C PRO A 8 -8.34 4.03 -2.07
N VAL A 9 -7.91 5.27 -2.09
CA VAL A 9 -8.58 6.36 -1.39
C VAL A 9 -9.04 7.37 -2.42
N LEU A 10 -10.25 7.87 -2.27
CA LEU A 10 -10.77 8.91 -3.16
C LEU A 10 -9.94 10.17 -2.98
N LEU A 11 -9.33 10.65 -4.07
CA LEU A 11 -8.50 11.84 -4.06
C LEU A 11 -9.28 13.09 -4.44
N ARG A 12 -10.07 13.00 -5.51
CA ARG A 12 -10.78 14.15 -6.04
C ARG A 12 -11.78 13.68 -7.08
N TYR A 13 -12.56 14.60 -7.57
CA TYR A 13 -13.42 14.38 -8.74
C TYR A 13 -12.86 15.16 -9.91
N GLU A 14 -13.00 14.60 -11.10
CA GLU A 14 -12.65 15.28 -12.34
C GLU A 14 -13.87 15.37 -13.22
N THR A 15 -13.95 16.44 -13.98
CA THR A 15 -15.05 16.61 -14.92
C THR A 15 -14.62 16.09 -16.28
N ILE A 16 -15.30 15.05 -16.74
CA ILE A 16 -15.02 14.43 -18.03
C ILE A 16 -16.35 14.35 -18.77
N ASP A 17 -16.42 14.97 -19.94
CA ASP A 17 -17.64 15.03 -20.74
C ASP A 17 -18.84 15.53 -19.93
N GLY A 18 -18.62 16.55 -19.11
CA GLY A 18 -19.66 17.14 -18.30
C GLY A 18 -20.09 16.35 -17.08
N LYS A 19 -19.40 15.24 -16.79
CA LYS A 19 -19.74 14.39 -15.65
C LYS A 19 -18.62 14.37 -14.63
N GLN A 20 -19.01 14.27 -13.37
CA GLN A 20 -18.06 14.14 -12.27
C GLN A 20 -17.61 12.69 -12.19
N VAL A 21 -16.31 12.45 -12.31
CA VAL A 21 -15.72 11.12 -12.26
C VAL A 21 -14.78 11.05 -11.08
N PRO A 22 -14.95 10.08 -10.17
CA PRO A 22 -14.04 9.97 -9.03
C PRO A 22 -12.67 9.47 -9.44
N VAL A 23 -11.64 10.03 -8.83
CA VAL A 23 -10.25 9.63 -9.04
C VAL A 23 -9.71 9.10 -7.74
N TYR A 24 -9.20 7.87 -7.76
CA TYR A 24 -8.68 7.21 -6.58
C TYR A 24 -7.16 7.07 -6.66
N SER A 25 -6.53 6.91 -5.51
CA SER A 25 -5.12 6.57 -5.46
C SER A 25 -4.92 5.15 -5.99
N ALA A 26 -3.69 4.82 -6.33
CA ALA A 26 -3.37 3.47 -6.75
C ALA A 26 -3.53 2.50 -5.59
N LYS A 27 -3.92 1.27 -5.90
CA LYS A 27 -3.87 0.19 -4.92
C LYS A 27 -2.43 -0.29 -4.83
N VAL A 28 -1.93 -0.43 -3.61
CA VAL A 28 -0.52 -0.73 -3.37
C VAL A 28 -0.42 -1.98 -2.50
N GLU A 29 0.41 -2.93 -2.94
CA GLU A 29 0.79 -4.08 -2.12
C GLU A 29 2.22 -3.90 -1.67
N THR A 30 2.47 -4.07 -0.38
CA THR A 30 3.80 -3.92 0.19
C THR A 30 4.17 -5.21 0.91
N THR A 31 5.36 -5.73 0.61
CA THR A 31 5.94 -6.82 1.38
C THR A 31 7.02 -6.22 2.26
N VAL A 32 6.91 -6.43 3.57
CA VAL A 32 7.85 -5.86 4.54
C VAL A 32 8.57 -7.00 5.24
N THR A 33 9.89 -6.98 5.19
CA THR A 33 10.72 -8.03 5.74
C THR A 33 11.81 -7.43 6.63
N ASN A 34 12.03 -8.05 7.77
CA ASN A 34 13.18 -7.72 8.62
C ASN A 34 14.39 -8.48 8.06
N THR A 35 15.34 -7.75 7.49
CA THR A 35 16.49 -8.38 6.84
C THR A 35 17.43 -9.05 7.83
N LYS A 36 17.34 -8.69 9.10
CA LYS A 36 18.19 -9.25 10.14
C LYS A 36 17.68 -10.60 10.64
N THR A 37 16.36 -10.77 10.71
CA THR A 37 15.75 -11.99 11.26
C THR A 37 15.01 -12.82 10.23
N GLY A 38 14.66 -12.22 9.08
CA GLY A 38 13.85 -12.90 8.06
C GLY A 38 12.35 -12.81 8.33
N HIS A 39 11.95 -12.14 9.40
CA HIS A 39 10.53 -12.05 9.75
C HIS A 39 9.77 -11.20 8.72
N GLU A 40 8.58 -11.66 8.33
CA GLU A 40 7.69 -10.91 7.44
C GLU A 40 6.54 -10.35 8.26
N TYR A 41 6.25 -9.07 8.04
CA TYR A 41 5.23 -8.35 8.79
C TYR A 41 3.91 -8.36 8.03
N SER A 42 2.80 -8.41 8.75
CA SER A 42 1.48 -8.43 8.14
C SER A 42 0.75 -7.09 8.21
N SER A 43 1.34 -6.08 8.84
CA SER A 43 0.73 -4.74 8.87
C SER A 43 1.80 -3.70 9.14
N HIS A 44 1.49 -2.45 8.79
CA HIS A 44 2.41 -1.34 9.10
C HIS A 44 2.49 -1.13 10.60
N GLU A 45 1.40 -1.37 11.31
CA GLU A 45 1.38 -1.26 12.78
C GLU A 45 2.31 -2.27 13.42
N GLU A 46 2.39 -3.47 12.85
CA GLU A 46 3.31 -4.49 13.35
C GLU A 46 4.76 -4.05 13.18
N VAL A 47 5.09 -3.44 12.06
CA VAL A 47 6.43 -2.90 11.82
C VAL A 47 6.76 -1.82 12.85
N ASP A 48 5.84 -0.88 13.05
CA ASP A 48 6.06 0.23 13.98
C ASP A 48 6.21 -0.28 15.40
N ALA A 49 5.40 -1.27 15.79
CA ALA A 49 5.48 -1.85 17.13
C ALA A 49 6.82 -2.55 17.37
N ASP A 50 7.34 -3.21 16.34
CA ASP A 50 8.62 -3.89 16.44
C ASP A 50 9.76 -2.90 16.57
N ILE A 51 9.75 -1.84 15.76
CA ILE A 51 10.77 -0.79 15.84
C ILE A 51 10.73 -0.10 17.20
N ALA A 52 9.52 0.12 17.73
CA ALA A 52 9.35 0.76 19.03
C ALA A 52 9.72 -0.14 20.21
N ASN A 53 9.86 -1.45 19.99
CA ASN A 53 10.11 -2.41 21.06
C ASN A 53 11.60 -2.56 21.31
N PRO A 54 12.12 -2.09 22.45
CA PRO A 54 13.55 -2.18 22.72
C PRO A 54 14.05 -3.63 22.86
N ALA A 55 13.16 -4.56 23.15
CA ALA A 55 13.56 -5.95 23.34
C ALA A 55 13.97 -6.63 22.03
N THR A 56 13.47 -6.16 20.90
CA THR A 56 13.78 -6.76 19.60
C THR A 56 14.99 -6.11 18.93
N ASP A 57 15.36 -4.92 19.37
CA ASP A 57 16.49 -4.16 18.80
C ASP A 57 16.37 -4.03 17.29
N THR A 58 15.14 -3.83 16.80
CA THR A 58 14.88 -3.67 15.37
C THR A 58 14.93 -2.19 15.02
N LYS A 59 15.66 -1.86 13.96
CA LYS A 59 15.81 -0.49 13.51
C LYS A 59 15.20 -0.32 12.13
N GLU A 60 14.84 0.90 11.78
CA GLU A 60 14.26 1.20 10.47
C GLU A 60 15.17 0.69 9.34
N GLU A 61 16.49 0.79 9.53
CA GLU A 61 17.44 0.34 8.52
C GLU A 61 17.42 -1.17 8.30
N ASP A 62 16.87 -1.94 9.25
CA ASP A 62 16.72 -3.39 9.11
C ASP A 62 15.48 -3.77 8.32
N ILE A 63 14.61 -2.83 8.03
CA ILE A 63 13.32 -3.09 7.40
C ILE A 63 13.42 -2.87 5.91
N ARG A 64 13.09 -3.89 5.14
CA ARG A 64 13.01 -3.81 3.69
C ARG A 64 11.55 -3.77 3.26
N ARG A 65 11.19 -2.73 2.53
CA ARG A 65 9.84 -2.57 1.99
C ARG A 65 9.88 -2.70 0.49
N ASP A 66 9.23 -3.73 -0.02
CA ASP A 66 9.08 -3.92 -1.46
C ASP A 66 7.66 -3.51 -1.83
N VAL A 67 7.55 -2.42 -2.56
CA VAL A 67 6.27 -1.83 -2.92
C VAL A 67 5.91 -2.22 -4.35
N HIS A 68 4.72 -2.78 -4.51
CA HIS A 68 4.20 -3.13 -5.82
C HIS A 68 2.90 -2.36 -6.05
N VAL A 69 2.92 -1.47 -7.02
CA VAL A 69 1.75 -0.65 -7.35
C VAL A 69 0.91 -1.39 -8.36
N ILE A 70 -0.32 -1.70 -7.97
CA ILE A 70 -1.31 -2.27 -8.87
C ILE A 70 -2.00 -1.07 -9.53
N ALA A 71 -2.26 -1.14 -10.80
CA ALA A 71 -2.71 -0.04 -11.64
C ALA A 71 -3.61 0.96 -10.91
N PRO A 72 -3.45 2.26 -11.20
CA PRO A 72 -4.30 3.27 -10.57
C PRO A 72 -5.76 3.07 -10.95
N ASN A 73 -6.63 3.33 -10.01
CA ASN A 73 -8.04 3.21 -10.20
C ASN A 73 -8.62 4.48 -10.73
N LEU A 74 -8.56 4.61 -12.02
CA LEU A 74 -9.37 5.59 -12.63
C LEU A 74 -10.68 4.95 -12.89
N PHE A 75 -11.63 5.39 -12.26
CA PHE A 75 -12.89 4.76 -12.39
C PHE A 75 -13.61 5.07 -13.62
N SER A 76 -13.88 4.35 -14.19
CA SER A 76 -14.73 4.46 -14.95
C SER A 76 -15.24 3.32 -15.33
N GLY A 77 -15.42 3.22 -14.89
CA GLY A 77 -15.79 2.28 -15.00
C GLY A 77 -15.25 1.71 -15.87
N ALA A 78 -14.97 2.30 -16.08
CA ALA A 78 -14.44 1.92 -16.39
C ALA A 78 -13.86 1.46 -16.67
N ALA A 79 -13.72 1.58 -16.80
CA ALA A 79 -13.12 1.12 -16.76
C ALA A 79 -12.97 0.37 -17.01
N THR A 80 -13.20 0.42 -17.29
CA THR A 80 -13.01 -0.30 -17.22
C THR A 80 -12.92 -0.95 -17.53
N GLY A 81 -12.94 -0.86 -17.99
CA GLY A 81 -12.69 -1.52 -18.12
C GLY A 81 -12.72 -2.15 -18.63
N ASP A 82 -12.53 -1.99 -18.92
CA ASP A 82 -12.44 -2.46 -19.13
C ASP A 82 -12.31 -2.88 -19.25
N GLU A 83 -12.27 -2.83 -19.56
CA GLU A 83 -11.99 -3.06 -19.30
C GLU A 83 -11.96 -3.35 -19.30
#